data_747e355f598ff69466d0bdcbcf86794b
#
_entry.id   747e355f598ff69466d0bdcbcf86794b
#
_cell.length_a   1.000
_cell.length_b   1.000
_cell.length_c   1.000
_cell.angle_alpha   90.00
_cell.angle_beta   90.00
_cell.angle_gamma   90.00
#
_symmetry.space_group_name_H-M   'P 1'
#
loop_
_entity.id
_entity.type
_entity.pdbx_description
1 polymer ?
#
loop_
_entity_poly.entity_id
_entity_poly.type
_entity_poly.pdbx_seq_one_letter_code
_entity_poly.pdbx_strand_id
1 'polypeptide(L)'
;MKLITALRRMFLVFCVLWIGAALSFMRLRSRKTRSQHELAVKLRLEGSGNRGILTLERRRLLIDAAKTALASALCWWLALRFGLHDGYWGAISAIIVLQSNVGSTVSASRDRLLGTLMGALLGFACSVFGAPPWNYILAILLAVVVCGLLGWRNSSRLACVTITIIMLVPLPGPRWSLALDRVGEVLLGIVVALLVSTLVFPDRARIWLRDGLAQEFLVLGSLFEAILEGFRGTPSQNLLTIREEAQALVRRNSQLLDAARNEPAGSGWLEGLNTLSQFGGSLFDALCALEFAVKDSHKDRFAQQLEPALQRLAVDIQSVFHYLAGCIHKWRFNAHAPGISMEQDIADLEAKMDAVRHTGIGFSQAEILRAYALQLHLKQIARLLRATRVETSRAVGEPHKFSDPA
;
A
#
# COMPACT_ATOMS: atom_id res chain seq x y z
N MET A 1 -48.06 -8.38 -1.43
CA MET A 1 -47.89 -7.44 -0.31
C MET A 1 -47.40 -8.13 0.98
N LYS A 2 -48.06 -9.21 1.46
CA LYS A 2 -47.68 -9.89 2.72
C LYS A 2 -46.28 -10.54 2.69
N LEU A 3 -45.80 -11.08 1.55
CA LEU A 3 -44.45 -11.67 1.39
C LEU A 3 -43.32 -10.64 1.49
N ILE A 4 -43.54 -9.46 0.91
CA ILE A 4 -42.57 -8.33 0.94
C ILE A 4 -42.43 -7.78 2.37
N THR A 5 -43.54 -7.73 3.15
CA THR A 5 -43.48 -7.31 4.56
C THR A 5 -42.83 -8.34 5.46
N ALA A 6 -42.99 -9.64 5.18
CA ALA A 6 -42.31 -10.72 5.91
C ALA A 6 -40.79 -10.74 5.63
N LEU A 7 -40.39 -10.64 4.36
CA LEU A 7 -38.98 -10.50 3.95
C LEU A 7 -38.34 -9.24 4.55
N ARG A 8 -39.09 -8.14 4.64
CA ARG A 8 -38.65 -6.88 5.24
C ARG A 8 -38.40 -6.99 6.75
N ARG A 9 -39.26 -7.71 7.48
CA ARG A 9 -39.09 -7.98 8.93
C ARG A 9 -37.91 -8.93 9.17
N MET A 10 -37.78 -9.98 8.37
CA MET A 10 -36.71 -10.96 8.48
C MET A 10 -35.32 -10.33 8.19
N PHE A 11 -35.26 -9.43 7.21
CA PHE A 11 -34.03 -8.67 6.88
C PHE A 11 -33.66 -7.67 7.99
N LEU A 12 -34.63 -6.97 8.59
CA LEU A 12 -34.43 -6.08 9.74
C LEU A 12 -33.86 -6.83 10.95
N VAL A 13 -34.45 -7.99 11.28
CA VAL A 13 -33.97 -8.85 12.37
C VAL A 13 -32.56 -9.37 12.07
N PHE A 14 -32.30 -9.76 10.82
CA PHE A 14 -30.95 -10.21 10.39
C PHE A 14 -29.92 -9.06 10.49
N CYS A 15 -30.26 -7.85 10.05
CA CYS A 15 -29.37 -6.68 10.17
C CYS A 15 -29.13 -6.30 11.64
N VAL A 16 -30.15 -6.30 12.50
CA VAL A 16 -30.00 -5.98 13.92
C VAL A 16 -29.17 -7.04 14.65
N LEU A 17 -29.44 -8.31 14.39
CA LEU A 17 -28.66 -9.43 14.95
C LEU A 17 -27.20 -9.41 14.45
N TRP A 18 -26.99 -9.07 13.17
CA TRP A 18 -25.67 -9.00 12.56
C TRP A 18 -24.88 -7.78 13.07
N ILE A 19 -25.52 -6.62 13.23
CA ILE A 19 -24.92 -5.40 13.83
C ILE A 19 -24.60 -5.68 15.30
N GLY A 20 -25.51 -6.32 16.06
CA GLY A 20 -25.27 -6.70 17.44
C GLY A 20 -24.13 -7.72 17.60
N ALA A 21 -24.06 -8.72 16.72
CA ALA A 21 -22.97 -9.69 16.67
C ALA A 21 -21.65 -9.01 16.25
N ALA A 22 -21.68 -8.11 15.27
CA ALA A 22 -20.53 -7.34 14.82
C ALA A 22 -19.99 -6.42 15.93
N LEU A 23 -20.85 -5.73 16.67
CA LEU A 23 -20.47 -4.86 17.80
C LEU A 23 -19.91 -5.67 18.98
N SER A 24 -20.49 -6.83 19.29
CA SER A 24 -19.97 -7.73 20.32
C SER A 24 -18.63 -8.35 19.94
N PHE A 25 -18.48 -8.70 18.67
CA PHE A 25 -17.23 -9.20 18.10
C PHE A 25 -16.15 -8.11 18.00
N MET A 26 -16.54 -6.84 17.81
CA MET A 26 -15.61 -5.70 17.83
C MET A 26 -14.90 -5.53 19.18
N ARG A 27 -15.63 -5.63 20.29
CA ARG A 27 -15.06 -5.49 21.66
C ARG A 27 -14.04 -6.60 21.99
N LEU A 28 -14.27 -7.80 21.53
CA LEU A 28 -13.35 -8.95 21.71
C LEU A 28 -12.13 -8.88 20.78
N ARG A 29 -12.22 -8.17 19.67
CA ARG A 29 -11.25 -8.20 18.57
C ARG A 29 -10.16 -7.13 18.67
N SER A 30 -10.39 -5.96 19.27
CA SER A 30 -9.35 -4.91 19.33
C SER A 30 -8.08 -5.42 20.03
N ARG A 31 -8.21 -6.32 21.00
CA ARG A 31 -7.09 -7.00 21.67
C ARG A 31 -6.47 -8.13 20.83
N LYS A 32 -7.26 -8.85 20.02
CA LYS A 32 -6.83 -10.06 19.31
C LYS A 32 -6.18 -9.79 17.94
N THR A 33 -6.54 -8.69 17.28
CA THR A 33 -5.97 -8.30 15.98
C THR A 33 -4.52 -7.81 16.12
N ARG A 34 -4.22 -7.09 17.19
CA ARG A 34 -2.87 -6.65 17.53
C ARG A 34 -1.94 -7.84 17.77
N SER A 35 -2.40 -8.83 18.53
CA SER A 35 -1.66 -10.08 18.82
C SER A 35 -1.39 -10.93 17.56
N GLN A 36 -2.30 -10.98 16.61
CA GLN A 36 -2.14 -11.81 15.39
C GLN A 36 -1.26 -11.17 14.33
N HIS A 37 -1.24 -9.83 14.23
CA HIS A 37 -0.31 -9.11 13.37
C HIS A 37 1.12 -9.21 13.90
N GLU A 38 1.29 -9.02 15.21
CA GLU A 38 2.57 -9.25 15.88
C GLU A 38 3.06 -10.70 15.68
N LEU A 39 2.13 -11.67 15.70
CA LEU A 39 2.45 -13.08 15.48
C LEU A 39 2.87 -13.34 14.01
N ALA A 40 2.23 -12.71 13.01
CA ALA A 40 2.56 -12.91 11.60
C ALA A 40 3.94 -12.33 11.23
N VAL A 41 4.26 -11.14 11.74
CA VAL A 41 5.59 -10.56 11.58
C VAL A 41 6.62 -11.36 12.36
N LYS A 42 6.29 -11.83 13.58
CA LYS A 42 7.14 -12.67 14.41
C LYS A 42 7.41 -14.04 13.76
N LEU A 43 6.40 -14.67 13.16
CA LEU A 43 6.54 -15.95 12.43
C LEU A 43 7.39 -15.81 11.16
N ARG A 44 7.39 -14.64 10.49
CA ARG A 44 8.31 -14.36 9.38
C ARG A 44 9.74 -14.06 9.86
N LEU A 45 9.88 -13.36 10.98
CA LEU A 45 11.17 -13.13 11.63
C LEU A 45 11.82 -14.44 12.13
N GLU A 46 10.98 -15.43 12.52
CA GLU A 46 11.44 -16.73 13.05
C GLU A 46 11.52 -17.83 11.95
N GLY A 47 11.35 -17.47 10.65
CA GLY A 47 11.46 -18.43 9.54
C GLY A 47 10.38 -19.51 9.48
N SER A 48 9.31 -19.37 10.26
CA SER A 48 8.27 -20.37 10.42
C SER A 48 7.08 -20.16 9.46
N GLY A 49 7.14 -20.84 8.33
CA GLY A 49 6.00 -21.48 7.66
C GLY A 49 4.89 -20.62 7.03
N ASN A 50 4.81 -20.75 5.73
CA ASN A 50 3.79 -20.29 4.77
C ASN A 50 2.30 -20.49 5.20
N ARG A 51 2.01 -21.41 6.14
CA ARG A 51 0.64 -21.76 6.57
C ARG A 51 -0.06 -20.66 7.38
N GLY A 52 0.66 -19.92 8.21
CA GLY A 52 0.09 -18.83 9.03
C GLY A 52 -0.32 -17.62 8.19
N ILE A 53 0.40 -17.34 7.13
CA ILE A 53 0.15 -16.21 6.21
C ILE A 53 -1.12 -16.48 5.39
N LEU A 54 -1.27 -17.69 4.84
CA LEU A 54 -2.45 -18.11 4.08
C LEU A 54 -3.76 -18.02 4.88
N THR A 55 -3.73 -18.32 6.17
CA THR A 55 -4.92 -18.23 7.04
C THR A 55 -5.31 -16.77 7.32
N LEU A 56 -4.34 -15.87 7.42
CA LEU A 56 -4.58 -14.43 7.61
C LEU A 56 -5.14 -13.78 6.35
N GLU A 57 -4.63 -14.13 5.18
CA GLU A 57 -5.14 -13.63 3.89
C GLU A 57 -6.57 -14.11 3.63
N ARG A 58 -6.86 -15.38 3.84
CA ARG A 58 -8.22 -15.92 3.71
C ARG A 58 -9.21 -15.21 4.64
N ARG A 59 -8.80 -14.93 5.87
CA ARG A 59 -9.66 -14.22 6.81
C ARG A 59 -9.93 -12.78 6.37
N ARG A 60 -8.96 -12.08 5.78
CA ARG A 60 -9.15 -10.73 5.21
C ARG A 60 -10.14 -10.76 4.07
N LEU A 61 -9.97 -11.67 3.12
CA LEU A 61 -10.90 -11.85 2.02
C LEU A 61 -12.33 -12.04 2.50
N LEU A 62 -12.54 -12.84 3.55
CA LEU A 62 -13.87 -13.04 4.13
C LEU A 62 -14.44 -11.77 4.78
N ILE A 63 -13.61 -10.95 5.41
CA ILE A 63 -14.05 -9.69 6.01
C ILE A 63 -14.40 -8.68 4.92
N ASP A 64 -13.58 -8.55 3.90
CA ASP A 64 -13.84 -7.63 2.80
C ASP A 64 -15.08 -8.05 2.00
N ALA A 65 -15.27 -9.36 1.78
CA ALA A 65 -16.48 -9.89 1.19
C ALA A 65 -17.71 -9.59 2.04
N ALA A 66 -17.62 -9.77 3.37
CA ALA A 66 -18.71 -9.47 4.29
C ALA A 66 -19.05 -7.99 4.35
N LYS A 67 -18.04 -7.10 4.35
CA LYS A 67 -18.23 -5.63 4.27
C LYS A 67 -18.97 -5.25 2.98
N THR A 68 -18.51 -5.78 1.85
CA THR A 68 -19.08 -5.50 0.54
C THR A 68 -20.54 -5.98 0.45
N ALA A 69 -20.83 -7.20 0.91
CA ALA A 69 -22.18 -7.73 0.95
C ALA A 69 -23.09 -6.89 1.87
N LEU A 70 -22.59 -6.49 3.03
CA LEU A 70 -23.34 -5.65 3.97
C LEU A 70 -23.62 -4.27 3.37
N ALA A 71 -22.63 -3.61 2.77
CA ALA A 71 -22.79 -2.29 2.18
C ALA A 71 -23.81 -2.30 1.02
N SER A 72 -23.72 -3.28 0.13
CA SER A 72 -24.66 -3.41 -0.99
C SER A 72 -26.06 -3.70 -0.52
N ALA A 73 -26.25 -4.62 0.45
CA ALA A 73 -27.54 -4.97 1.00
C ALA A 73 -28.17 -3.78 1.76
N LEU A 74 -27.41 -3.06 2.56
CA LEU A 74 -27.87 -1.86 3.28
C LEU A 74 -28.26 -0.74 2.31
N CYS A 75 -27.45 -0.51 1.28
CA CYS A 75 -27.75 0.49 0.27
C CYS A 75 -29.06 0.16 -0.48
N TRP A 76 -29.22 -1.08 -0.92
CA TRP A 76 -30.44 -1.53 -1.59
C TRP A 76 -31.67 -1.40 -0.69
N TRP A 77 -31.56 -1.77 0.58
CA TRP A 77 -32.65 -1.62 1.55
C TRP A 77 -33.02 -0.15 1.77
N LEU A 78 -32.03 0.75 1.90
CA LEU A 78 -32.28 2.19 2.03
C LEU A 78 -32.95 2.76 0.77
N ALA A 79 -32.49 2.37 -0.43
CA ALA A 79 -33.09 2.78 -1.68
C ALA A 79 -34.58 2.40 -1.76
N LEU A 80 -34.94 1.19 -1.33
CA LEU A 80 -36.34 0.77 -1.22
C LEU A 80 -37.14 1.62 -0.21
N ARG A 81 -36.52 2.03 0.92
CA ARG A 81 -37.17 2.86 1.94
C ARG A 81 -37.41 4.28 1.45
N PHE A 82 -36.50 4.82 0.65
CA PHE A 82 -36.65 6.16 0.05
C PHE A 82 -37.46 6.17 -1.25
N GLY A 83 -37.93 5.01 -1.72
CA GLY A 83 -38.75 4.90 -2.93
C GLY A 83 -37.95 5.17 -4.22
N LEU A 84 -36.66 4.98 -4.21
CA LEU A 84 -35.82 5.13 -5.41
C LEU A 84 -36.14 3.98 -6.37
N HIS A 85 -36.54 4.33 -7.61
CA HIS A 85 -36.98 3.34 -8.61
C HIS A 85 -35.85 2.42 -9.05
N ASP A 86 -34.66 2.99 -9.24
CA ASP A 86 -33.47 2.29 -9.73
C ASP A 86 -32.40 2.08 -8.63
N GLY A 87 -32.83 1.86 -7.38
CA GLY A 87 -31.98 1.79 -6.20
C GLY A 87 -30.81 0.77 -6.26
N TYR A 88 -30.83 -0.14 -7.23
CA TYR A 88 -29.72 -1.06 -7.50
C TYR A 88 -28.43 -0.35 -7.93
N TRP A 89 -28.53 0.84 -8.54
CA TRP A 89 -27.35 1.64 -8.88
C TRP A 89 -26.60 2.17 -7.66
N GLY A 90 -27.32 2.46 -6.59
CA GLY A 90 -26.72 2.80 -5.31
C GLY A 90 -25.92 1.60 -4.74
N ALA A 91 -26.50 0.40 -4.80
CA ALA A 91 -25.80 -0.82 -4.39
C ALA A 91 -24.54 -1.09 -5.23
N ILE A 92 -24.62 -0.94 -6.56
CA ILE A 92 -23.48 -1.03 -7.47
C ILE A 92 -22.41 0.01 -7.08
N SER A 93 -22.83 1.26 -6.79
CA SER A 93 -21.90 2.30 -6.38
C SER A 93 -21.22 1.99 -5.04
N ALA A 94 -21.94 1.43 -4.08
CA ALA A 94 -21.39 1.00 -2.80
C ALA A 94 -20.32 -0.10 -2.99
N ILE A 95 -20.56 -1.07 -3.90
CA ILE A 95 -19.60 -2.13 -4.23
C ILE A 95 -18.33 -1.55 -4.87
N ILE A 96 -18.49 -0.64 -5.85
CA ILE A 96 -17.35 -0.04 -6.57
C ILE A 96 -16.48 0.81 -5.65
N VAL A 97 -17.11 1.57 -4.74
CA VAL A 97 -16.43 2.53 -3.86
C VAL A 97 -15.79 1.86 -2.67
N LEU A 98 -16.40 0.79 -2.12
CA LEU A 98 -15.87 0.12 -0.95
C LEU A 98 -14.57 -0.59 -1.27
N GLN A 99 -13.51 -0.18 -0.58
CA GLN A 99 -12.17 -0.74 -0.71
C GLN A 99 -11.75 -1.41 0.60
N SER A 100 -10.62 -2.12 0.57
CA SER A 100 -10.09 -2.84 1.74
C SER A 100 -9.71 -1.94 2.92
N ASN A 101 -9.41 -0.66 2.68
CA ASN A 101 -9.09 0.31 3.73
C ASN A 101 -9.88 1.62 3.57
N VAL A 102 -9.97 2.38 4.67
CA VAL A 102 -10.77 3.63 4.72
C VAL A 102 -10.24 4.68 3.75
N GLY A 103 -8.92 4.86 3.67
CA GLY A 103 -8.33 5.90 2.83
C GLY A 103 -8.56 5.67 1.34
N SER A 104 -8.44 4.43 0.87
CA SER A 104 -8.76 4.09 -0.53
C SER A 104 -10.26 4.18 -0.82
N THR A 105 -11.13 3.87 0.17
CA THR A 105 -12.57 4.09 0.05
C THR A 105 -12.90 5.57 -0.12
N VAL A 106 -12.26 6.47 0.64
CA VAL A 106 -12.44 7.94 0.48
C VAL A 106 -11.97 8.39 -0.91
N SER A 107 -10.83 7.93 -1.39
CA SER A 107 -10.35 8.26 -2.74
C SER A 107 -11.30 7.76 -3.83
N ALA A 108 -11.75 6.50 -3.74
CA ALA A 108 -12.72 5.92 -4.68
C ALA A 108 -14.08 6.65 -4.64
N SER A 109 -14.50 7.10 -3.45
CA SER A 109 -15.71 7.91 -3.26
C SER A 109 -15.63 9.24 -4.01
N ARG A 110 -14.49 9.93 -3.87
CA ARG A 110 -14.24 11.20 -4.58
C ARG A 110 -14.26 10.99 -6.09
N ASP A 111 -13.54 9.99 -6.59
CA ASP A 111 -13.48 9.70 -8.02
C ASP A 111 -14.85 9.32 -8.58
N ARG A 112 -15.66 8.57 -7.83
CA ARG A 112 -17.03 8.19 -8.19
C ARG A 112 -17.95 9.39 -8.24
N LEU A 113 -17.88 10.28 -7.23
CA LEU A 113 -18.68 11.49 -7.17
C LEU A 113 -18.36 12.44 -8.32
N LEU A 114 -17.07 12.75 -8.52
CA LEU A 114 -16.63 13.66 -9.59
C LEU A 114 -16.99 13.11 -10.98
N GLY A 115 -16.78 11.82 -11.20
CA GLY A 115 -17.17 11.17 -12.44
C GLY A 115 -18.69 11.23 -12.70
N THR A 116 -19.49 10.96 -11.66
CA THR A 116 -20.96 11.01 -11.80
C THR A 116 -21.46 12.43 -12.06
N LEU A 117 -20.95 13.44 -11.34
CA LEU A 117 -21.33 14.83 -11.54
C LEU A 117 -20.97 15.33 -12.94
N MET A 118 -19.74 15.05 -13.38
CA MET A 118 -19.28 15.41 -14.72
C MET A 118 -20.09 14.67 -15.81
N GLY A 119 -20.31 13.37 -15.62
CA GLY A 119 -21.10 12.57 -16.55
C GLY A 119 -22.57 13.00 -16.61
N ALA A 120 -23.18 13.35 -15.47
CA ALA A 120 -24.54 13.85 -15.41
C ALA A 120 -24.68 15.22 -16.12
N LEU A 121 -23.73 16.12 -15.89
CA LEU A 121 -23.69 17.43 -16.51
C LEU A 121 -23.56 17.33 -18.04
N LEU A 122 -22.53 16.62 -18.52
CA LEU A 122 -22.26 16.48 -19.95
C LEU A 122 -23.29 15.62 -20.67
N GLY A 123 -23.75 14.53 -20.03
CA GLY A 123 -24.80 13.67 -20.60
C GLY A 123 -26.12 14.43 -20.77
N PHE A 124 -26.53 15.22 -19.78
CA PHE A 124 -27.69 16.08 -19.88
C PHE A 124 -27.48 17.17 -20.94
N ALA A 125 -26.39 17.97 -20.85
CA ALA A 125 -26.13 19.06 -21.79
C ALA A 125 -26.12 18.59 -23.24
N CYS A 126 -25.41 17.51 -23.56
CA CYS A 126 -25.36 16.98 -24.93
C CYS A 126 -26.70 16.38 -25.38
N SER A 127 -27.54 15.89 -24.46
CA SER A 127 -28.86 15.36 -24.80
C SER A 127 -29.85 16.42 -25.27
N VAL A 128 -29.61 17.69 -24.92
CA VAL A 128 -30.45 18.83 -25.36
C VAL A 128 -30.23 19.14 -26.83
N PHE A 129 -29.04 18.87 -27.37
CA PHE A 129 -28.68 19.18 -28.76
C PHE A 129 -29.13 18.13 -29.79
N GLY A 130 -29.85 17.09 -29.39
CA GLY A 130 -30.46 16.11 -30.30
C GLY A 130 -30.25 14.64 -29.86
N ALA A 131 -30.66 13.73 -30.75
CA ALA A 131 -30.60 12.29 -30.50
C ALA A 131 -29.22 11.68 -30.78
N PRO A 132 -28.88 10.55 -30.15
CA PRO A 132 -27.70 9.75 -30.52
C PRO A 132 -27.72 9.38 -32.00
N PRO A 133 -26.55 9.11 -32.68
CA PRO A 133 -25.28 8.72 -32.05
C PRO A 133 -24.27 9.84 -31.87
N TRP A 134 -24.32 10.93 -32.63
CA TRP A 134 -23.26 11.93 -32.70
C TRP A 134 -23.05 12.69 -31.39
N ASN A 135 -24.16 13.08 -30.75
CA ASN A 135 -24.12 13.80 -29.46
C ASN A 135 -23.59 12.93 -28.32
N TYR A 136 -23.81 11.62 -28.38
CA TYR A 136 -23.24 10.66 -27.44
C TYR A 136 -21.73 10.57 -27.61
N ILE A 137 -21.23 10.43 -28.83
CA ILE A 137 -19.78 10.40 -29.13
C ILE A 137 -19.12 11.69 -28.64
N LEU A 138 -19.74 12.85 -28.90
CA LEU A 138 -19.25 14.15 -28.45
C LEU A 138 -19.20 14.23 -26.92
N ALA A 139 -20.25 13.78 -26.21
CA ALA A 139 -20.29 13.76 -24.75
C ALA A 139 -19.18 12.92 -24.13
N ILE A 140 -18.92 11.73 -24.68
CA ILE A 140 -17.82 10.84 -24.24
C ILE A 140 -16.47 11.52 -24.47
N LEU A 141 -16.26 12.09 -25.65
CA LEU A 141 -15.00 12.77 -25.99
C LEU A 141 -14.75 13.96 -25.05
N LEU A 142 -15.76 14.79 -24.84
CA LEU A 142 -15.69 15.91 -23.91
C LEU A 142 -15.39 15.45 -22.48
N ALA A 143 -16.04 14.38 -21.99
CA ALA A 143 -15.81 13.86 -20.65
C ALA A 143 -14.34 13.41 -20.45
N VAL A 144 -13.78 12.68 -21.42
CA VAL A 144 -12.39 12.22 -21.35
C VAL A 144 -11.41 13.39 -21.40
N VAL A 145 -11.63 14.36 -22.32
CA VAL A 145 -10.75 15.54 -22.44
C VAL A 145 -10.84 16.41 -21.19
N VAL A 146 -12.03 16.79 -20.76
CA VAL A 146 -12.21 17.68 -19.60
C VAL A 146 -11.68 17.03 -18.31
N CYS A 147 -12.01 15.77 -18.04
CA CYS A 147 -11.45 15.05 -16.89
C CYS A 147 -9.92 14.91 -17.01
N GLY A 148 -9.39 14.73 -18.21
CA GLY A 148 -7.94 14.68 -18.45
C GLY A 148 -7.25 16.00 -18.13
N LEU A 149 -7.80 17.13 -18.58
CA LEU A 149 -7.29 18.48 -18.32
C LEU A 149 -7.37 18.85 -16.83
N LEU A 150 -8.43 18.42 -16.13
CA LEU A 150 -8.60 18.63 -14.69
C LEU A 150 -7.76 17.68 -13.82
N GLY A 151 -7.02 16.74 -14.42
CA GLY A 151 -6.25 15.74 -13.68
C GLY A 151 -7.10 14.61 -13.06
N TRP A 152 -8.39 14.50 -13.41
CA TRP A 152 -9.35 13.51 -12.87
C TRP A 152 -9.40 12.24 -13.71
N ARG A 153 -8.24 11.69 -14.06
CA ARG A 153 -8.13 10.53 -14.97
C ARG A 153 -8.94 9.32 -14.53
N ASN A 154 -8.97 9.03 -13.23
CA ASN A 154 -9.73 7.90 -12.69
C ASN A 154 -11.26 8.13 -12.80
N SER A 155 -11.71 9.39 -12.68
CA SER A 155 -13.12 9.76 -12.75
C SER A 155 -13.67 9.75 -14.17
N SER A 156 -12.82 9.85 -15.21
CA SER A 156 -13.25 9.92 -16.62
C SER A 156 -14.04 8.70 -17.07
N ARG A 157 -13.60 7.50 -16.68
CA ARG A 157 -14.33 6.25 -17.00
C ARG A 157 -15.70 6.21 -16.35
N LEU A 158 -15.82 6.71 -15.13
CA LEU A 158 -17.08 6.77 -14.39
C LEU A 158 -18.03 7.82 -14.99
N ALA A 159 -17.48 8.93 -15.50
CA ALA A 159 -18.25 9.93 -16.24
C ALA A 159 -18.83 9.34 -17.54
N CYS A 160 -18.02 8.61 -18.31
CA CYS A 160 -18.48 7.93 -19.51
C CYS A 160 -19.62 6.93 -19.24
N VAL A 161 -19.51 6.14 -18.16
CA VAL A 161 -20.61 5.23 -17.73
C VAL A 161 -21.88 5.99 -17.43
N THR A 162 -21.78 7.10 -16.72
CA THR A 162 -22.96 7.94 -16.36
C THR A 162 -23.59 8.56 -17.63
N ILE A 163 -22.79 9.07 -18.57
CA ILE A 163 -23.27 9.59 -19.85
C ILE A 163 -24.01 8.49 -20.63
N THR A 164 -23.45 7.29 -20.70
CA THR A 164 -24.04 6.15 -21.39
C THR A 164 -25.42 5.84 -20.83
N ILE A 165 -25.58 5.84 -19.50
CA ILE A 165 -26.85 5.58 -18.85
C ILE A 165 -27.86 6.67 -19.18
N ILE A 166 -27.48 7.95 -19.07
CA ILE A 166 -28.40 9.08 -19.29
C ILE A 166 -28.84 9.19 -20.76
N MET A 167 -27.96 8.89 -21.70
CA MET A 167 -28.23 9.11 -23.12
C MET A 167 -28.79 7.89 -23.85
N LEU A 168 -28.38 6.67 -23.48
CA LEU A 168 -28.71 5.46 -24.25
C LEU A 168 -29.75 4.56 -23.57
N VAL A 169 -29.89 4.62 -22.22
CA VAL A 169 -30.89 3.78 -21.56
C VAL A 169 -32.30 4.40 -21.75
N PRO A 170 -33.26 3.66 -22.29
CA PRO A 170 -34.63 4.13 -22.54
C PRO A 170 -35.42 4.10 -21.22
N LEU A 171 -35.20 5.08 -20.36
CA LEU A 171 -35.95 5.25 -19.12
C LEU A 171 -37.08 6.29 -19.32
N PRO A 172 -38.27 6.09 -18.72
CA PRO A 172 -39.36 7.05 -18.78
C PRO A 172 -38.98 8.30 -17.99
N GLY A 173 -39.29 9.47 -18.57
CA GLY A 173 -39.09 10.76 -17.88
C GLY A 173 -38.12 11.70 -18.60
N PRO A 174 -38.08 12.97 -18.13
CA PRO A 174 -37.16 13.95 -18.70
C PRO A 174 -35.71 13.64 -18.31
N ARG A 175 -34.78 13.91 -19.23
CA ARG A 175 -33.33 13.60 -19.06
C ARG A 175 -32.69 14.24 -17.84
N TRP A 176 -33.17 15.42 -17.42
CA TRP A 176 -32.67 16.08 -16.20
C TRP A 176 -33.03 15.31 -14.92
N SER A 177 -34.23 14.70 -14.83
CA SER A 177 -34.58 13.89 -13.66
C SER A 177 -33.72 12.64 -13.57
N LEU A 178 -33.46 11.97 -14.72
CA LEU A 178 -32.54 10.83 -14.77
C LEU A 178 -31.13 11.20 -14.29
N ALA A 179 -30.64 12.38 -14.67
CA ALA A 179 -29.35 12.87 -14.22
C ALA A 179 -29.31 13.08 -12.69
N LEU A 180 -30.36 13.67 -12.12
CA LEU A 180 -30.49 13.88 -10.66
C LEU A 180 -30.65 12.56 -9.91
N ASP A 181 -31.47 11.64 -10.41
CA ASP A 181 -31.65 10.32 -9.82
C ASP A 181 -30.32 9.56 -9.76
N ARG A 182 -29.51 9.60 -10.83
CA ARG A 182 -28.16 9.00 -10.86
C ARG A 182 -27.24 9.60 -9.78
N VAL A 183 -27.24 10.92 -9.65
CA VAL A 183 -26.42 11.59 -8.62
C VAL A 183 -26.89 11.17 -7.22
N GLY A 184 -28.20 11.15 -6.98
CA GLY A 184 -28.78 10.76 -5.69
C GLY A 184 -28.46 9.30 -5.30
N GLU A 185 -28.62 8.37 -6.23
CA GLU A 185 -28.32 6.94 -6.03
C GLU A 185 -26.84 6.70 -5.77
N VAL A 186 -25.97 7.36 -6.54
CA VAL A 186 -24.52 7.25 -6.35
C VAL A 186 -24.11 7.87 -5.01
N LEU A 187 -24.66 9.01 -4.61
CA LEU A 187 -24.42 9.61 -3.30
C LEU A 187 -24.85 8.68 -2.17
N LEU A 188 -26.03 8.05 -2.27
CA LEU A 188 -26.47 7.06 -1.30
C LEU A 188 -25.46 5.91 -1.18
N GLY A 189 -24.99 5.37 -2.31
CA GLY A 189 -23.98 4.32 -2.34
C GLY A 189 -22.66 4.73 -1.69
N ILE A 190 -22.20 5.95 -1.97
CA ILE A 190 -20.99 6.53 -1.37
C ILE A 190 -21.12 6.65 0.14
N VAL A 191 -22.22 7.25 0.63
CA VAL A 191 -22.46 7.43 2.06
C VAL A 191 -22.49 6.09 2.79
N VAL A 192 -23.21 5.12 2.26
CA VAL A 192 -23.29 3.77 2.85
C VAL A 192 -21.92 3.10 2.86
N ALA A 193 -21.15 3.17 1.76
CA ALA A 193 -19.82 2.59 1.69
C ALA A 193 -18.85 3.21 2.71
N LEU A 194 -18.87 4.55 2.86
CA LEU A 194 -18.07 5.26 3.85
C LEU A 194 -18.46 4.88 5.29
N LEU A 195 -19.76 4.82 5.58
CA LEU A 195 -20.24 4.39 6.90
C LEU A 195 -19.83 2.96 7.23
N VAL A 196 -20.00 2.04 6.29
CA VAL A 196 -19.57 0.64 6.49
C VAL A 196 -18.06 0.54 6.62
N SER A 197 -17.28 1.26 5.80
CA SER A 197 -15.82 1.25 5.86
C SER A 197 -15.27 1.80 7.17
N THR A 198 -15.93 2.82 7.76
CA THR A 198 -15.47 3.47 9.00
C THR A 198 -15.99 2.82 10.26
N LEU A 199 -17.23 2.27 10.23
CA LEU A 199 -17.88 1.71 11.42
C LEU A 199 -17.73 0.18 11.51
N VAL A 200 -17.69 -0.52 10.36
CA VAL A 200 -17.63 -1.97 10.32
C VAL A 200 -16.19 -2.42 10.03
N PHE A 201 -15.44 -2.75 11.06
CA PHE A 201 -14.03 -3.17 10.98
C PHE A 201 -13.14 -2.16 10.23
N PRO A 202 -12.87 -0.98 10.79
CA PRO A 202 -12.04 0.03 10.15
C PRO A 202 -10.61 -0.49 9.99
N ASP A 203 -10.23 -0.74 8.75
CA ASP A 203 -8.86 -1.06 8.39
C ASP A 203 -8.15 0.24 7.97
N ARG A 204 -7.19 0.67 8.76
CA ARG A 204 -6.45 1.92 8.54
C ARG A 204 -5.22 1.66 7.69
N ALA A 205 -5.11 2.31 6.55
CA ALA A 205 -3.98 2.17 5.63
C ALA A 205 -2.63 2.49 6.31
N ARG A 206 -2.62 3.44 7.27
CA ARG A 206 -1.44 3.81 8.05
C ARG A 206 -0.83 2.64 8.84
N ILE A 207 -1.67 1.77 9.45
CA ILE A 207 -1.20 0.61 10.21
C ILE A 207 -0.57 -0.41 9.26
N TRP A 208 -1.22 -0.61 8.10
CA TRP A 208 -0.73 -1.49 7.06
C TRP A 208 0.58 -1.00 6.44
N LEU A 209 0.69 0.33 6.25
CA LEU A 209 1.91 0.96 5.74
C LEU A 209 3.07 0.76 6.72
N ARG A 210 2.86 1.00 8.01
CA ARG A 210 3.87 0.79 9.04
C ARG A 210 4.39 -0.66 9.02
N ASP A 211 3.47 -1.62 9.05
CA ASP A 211 3.84 -3.03 9.06
C ASP A 211 4.45 -3.47 7.72
N GLY A 212 3.98 -2.91 6.61
CA GLY A 212 4.54 -3.10 5.29
C GLY A 212 5.96 -2.56 5.16
N LEU A 213 6.23 -1.37 5.71
CA LEU A 213 7.59 -0.79 5.75
C LEU A 213 8.53 -1.65 6.61
N ALA A 214 8.07 -2.10 7.78
CA ALA A 214 8.89 -3.01 8.60
C ALA A 214 9.25 -4.29 7.83
N GLN A 215 8.32 -4.87 7.09
CA GLN A 215 8.56 -6.03 6.25
C GLN A 215 9.50 -5.71 5.08
N GLU A 216 9.35 -4.54 4.45
CA GLU A 216 10.22 -4.07 3.37
C GLU A 216 11.68 -4.03 3.83
N PHE A 217 11.96 -3.41 4.99
CA PHE A 217 13.32 -3.36 5.53
C PHE A 217 13.91 -4.73 5.83
N LEU A 218 13.10 -5.71 6.28
CA LEU A 218 13.56 -7.10 6.45
C LEU A 218 13.93 -7.75 5.12
N VAL A 219 13.09 -7.59 4.10
CA VAL A 219 13.33 -8.18 2.78
C VAL A 219 14.52 -7.50 2.09
N LEU A 220 14.72 -6.18 2.28
CA LEU A 220 15.91 -5.47 1.81
C LEU A 220 17.19 -6.00 2.48
N GLY A 221 17.14 -6.32 3.79
CA GLY A 221 18.23 -7.00 4.48
C GLY A 221 18.55 -8.39 3.88
N SER A 222 17.50 -9.18 3.60
CA SER A 222 17.66 -10.48 2.94
C SER A 222 18.19 -10.36 1.50
N LEU A 223 17.76 -9.32 0.78
CA LEU A 223 18.28 -9.02 -0.57
C LEU A 223 19.77 -8.68 -0.52
N PHE A 224 20.18 -7.86 0.44
CA PHE A 224 21.59 -7.51 0.65
C PHE A 224 22.43 -8.76 0.92
N GLU A 225 21.97 -9.66 1.79
CA GLU A 225 22.65 -10.92 2.09
C GLU A 225 22.79 -11.81 0.84
N ALA A 226 21.69 -11.99 0.08
CA ALA A 226 21.69 -12.78 -1.15
C ALA A 226 22.64 -12.22 -2.23
N ILE A 227 22.78 -10.88 -2.31
CA ILE A 227 23.76 -10.23 -3.21
C ILE A 227 25.18 -10.55 -2.77
N LEU A 228 25.49 -10.51 -1.47
CA LEU A 228 26.82 -10.83 -0.94
C LEU A 228 27.17 -12.31 -1.04
N GLU A 229 26.19 -13.22 -0.93
CA GLU A 229 26.40 -14.64 -1.22
C GLU A 229 26.84 -14.84 -2.69
N GLY A 230 26.20 -14.13 -3.62
CA GLY A 230 26.62 -14.12 -5.03
C GLY A 230 28.06 -13.62 -5.22
N PHE A 231 28.45 -12.60 -4.46
CA PHE A 231 29.84 -12.11 -4.43
C PHE A 231 30.83 -13.16 -3.97
N ARG A 232 30.46 -14.00 -2.98
CA ARG A 232 31.29 -15.11 -2.47
C ARG A 232 31.37 -16.32 -3.40
N GLY A 233 30.69 -16.29 -4.54
CA GLY A 233 30.67 -17.40 -5.50
C GLY A 233 29.68 -18.51 -5.18
N THR A 234 28.82 -18.31 -4.19
CA THR A 234 27.70 -19.18 -3.84
C THR A 234 26.38 -18.47 -4.23
N PRO A 235 26.02 -18.44 -5.53
CA PRO A 235 24.86 -17.68 -5.95
C PRO A 235 23.60 -18.18 -5.25
N SER A 236 22.93 -17.29 -4.55
CA SER A 236 21.65 -17.61 -3.93
C SER A 236 20.64 -17.95 -5.02
N GLN A 237 20.09 -19.17 -4.98
CA GLN A 237 19.07 -19.63 -5.93
C GLN A 237 17.81 -18.76 -5.88
N ASN A 238 17.64 -17.96 -4.81
CA ASN A 238 16.45 -17.17 -4.53
C ASN A 238 16.62 -15.66 -4.79
N LEU A 239 17.77 -15.19 -5.30
CA LEU A 239 18.05 -13.76 -5.46
C LEU A 239 16.96 -13.03 -6.27
N LEU A 240 16.56 -13.60 -7.41
CA LEU A 240 15.52 -13.03 -8.26
C LEU A 240 14.16 -12.94 -7.52
N THR A 241 13.80 -14.00 -6.81
CA THR A 241 12.55 -14.06 -6.04
C THR A 241 12.53 -13.03 -4.91
N ILE A 242 13.65 -12.88 -4.17
CA ILE A 242 13.78 -11.89 -3.10
C ILE A 242 13.70 -10.47 -3.68
N ARG A 243 14.35 -10.22 -4.82
CA ARG A 243 14.29 -8.92 -5.50
C ARG A 243 12.87 -8.57 -5.97
N GLU A 244 12.16 -9.53 -6.56
CA GLU A 244 10.76 -9.34 -6.97
C GLU A 244 9.86 -9.08 -5.76
N GLU A 245 10.06 -9.79 -4.64
CA GLU A 245 9.33 -9.56 -3.40
C GLU A 245 9.62 -8.15 -2.85
N ALA A 246 10.87 -7.72 -2.81
CA ALA A 246 11.26 -6.37 -2.39
C ALA A 246 10.58 -5.30 -3.26
N GLN A 247 10.62 -5.45 -4.58
CA GLN A 247 10.00 -4.53 -5.52
C GLN A 247 8.46 -4.47 -5.35
N ALA A 248 7.83 -5.61 -5.12
CA ALA A 248 6.39 -5.69 -4.87
C ALA A 248 6.01 -4.98 -3.56
N LEU A 249 6.84 -5.10 -2.50
CA LEU A 249 6.63 -4.41 -1.23
C LEU A 249 6.79 -2.89 -1.37
N VAL A 250 7.84 -2.41 -2.05
CA VAL A 250 8.03 -0.98 -2.32
C VAL A 250 6.82 -0.39 -3.05
N ARG A 251 6.35 -1.05 -4.12
CA ARG A 251 5.15 -0.61 -4.86
C ARG A 251 3.89 -0.62 -4.00
N ARG A 252 3.68 -1.67 -3.22
CA ARG A 252 2.53 -1.81 -2.33
C ARG A 252 2.53 -0.73 -1.25
N ASN A 253 3.67 -0.46 -0.63
CA ASN A 253 3.81 0.54 0.41
C ASN A 253 3.59 1.95 -0.13
N SER A 254 4.02 2.25 -1.36
CA SER A 254 3.70 3.49 -2.06
C SER A 254 2.17 3.67 -2.24
N GLN A 255 1.45 2.63 -2.65
CA GLN A 255 -0.02 2.66 -2.76
C GLN A 255 -0.71 2.84 -1.40
N LEU A 256 -0.21 2.17 -0.35
CA LEU A 256 -0.72 2.33 1.01
C LEU A 256 -0.46 3.74 1.56
N LEU A 257 0.67 4.36 1.21
CA LEU A 257 0.97 5.74 1.56
C LEU A 257 -0.05 6.72 0.95
N ASP A 258 -0.37 6.54 -0.33
CA ASP A 258 -1.40 7.35 -0.99
C ASP A 258 -2.78 7.17 -0.36
N ALA A 259 -3.14 5.94 0.02
CA ALA A 259 -4.36 5.67 0.76
C ALA A 259 -4.33 6.33 2.16
N ALA A 260 -3.21 6.23 2.89
CA ALA A 260 -3.04 6.81 4.22
C ALA A 260 -3.14 8.35 4.21
N ARG A 261 -2.76 9.03 3.12
CA ARG A 261 -2.92 10.48 2.94
C ARG A 261 -4.39 10.91 2.93
N ASN A 262 -5.29 10.03 2.53
CA ASN A 262 -6.74 10.31 2.50
C ASN A 262 -7.46 9.92 3.80
N GLU A 263 -6.75 9.41 4.81
CA GLU A 263 -7.34 9.12 6.12
C GLU A 263 -7.47 10.39 6.97
N PRO A 264 -8.58 10.59 7.66
CA PRO A 264 -8.75 11.69 8.61
C PRO A 264 -7.88 11.43 9.85
N ALA A 265 -6.65 11.96 9.87
CA ALA A 265 -5.73 11.82 11.00
C ALA A 265 -4.71 12.97 11.03
N GLY A 266 -4.06 13.18 12.18
CA GLY A 266 -3.06 14.23 12.37
C GLY A 266 -1.84 14.09 11.42
N SER A 267 -1.28 15.20 10.96
CA SER A 267 -0.29 15.27 9.87
C SER A 267 1.10 14.71 10.20
N GLY A 268 1.50 14.71 11.45
CA GLY A 268 2.92 14.47 11.79
C GLY A 268 3.41 13.02 11.63
N TRP A 269 2.56 12.01 11.84
CA TRP A 269 2.94 10.60 11.64
C TRP A 269 3.07 10.25 10.14
N LEU A 270 2.29 10.95 9.29
CA LEU A 270 2.30 10.73 7.84
C LEU A 270 3.62 11.16 7.22
N GLU A 271 4.19 12.27 7.71
CA GLU A 271 5.49 12.76 7.26
C GLU A 271 6.60 11.76 7.55
N GLY A 272 6.63 11.20 8.76
CA GLY A 272 7.57 10.14 9.12
C GLY A 272 7.45 8.88 8.25
N LEU A 273 6.22 8.38 8.01
CA LEU A 273 5.99 7.23 7.15
C LEU A 273 6.33 7.52 5.68
N ASN A 274 6.05 8.74 5.20
CA ASN A 274 6.43 9.17 3.85
C ASN A 274 7.94 9.16 3.67
N THR A 275 8.67 9.72 4.62
CA THR A 275 10.14 9.76 4.61
C THR A 275 10.73 8.35 4.67
N LEU A 276 10.21 7.48 5.54
CA LEU A 276 10.65 6.08 5.62
C LEU A 276 10.38 5.30 4.33
N SER A 277 9.24 5.53 3.67
CA SER A 277 8.92 4.92 2.37
C SER A 277 9.90 5.38 1.27
N GLN A 278 10.29 6.66 1.26
CA GLN A 278 11.30 7.18 0.33
C GLN A 278 12.67 6.54 0.55
N PHE A 279 13.10 6.39 1.81
CA PHE A 279 14.35 5.70 2.13
C PHE A 279 14.31 4.21 1.73
N GLY A 280 13.18 3.52 1.94
CA GLY A 280 12.99 2.14 1.49
C GLY A 280 13.21 2.00 -0.02
N GLY A 281 12.57 2.86 -0.81
CA GLY A 281 12.78 2.89 -2.27
C GLY A 281 14.22 3.19 -2.66
N SER A 282 14.86 4.20 -2.03
CA SER A 282 16.27 4.55 -2.29
C SER A 282 17.24 3.44 -1.92
N LEU A 283 16.96 2.69 -0.83
CA LEU A 283 17.75 1.53 -0.43
C LEU A 283 17.58 0.38 -1.43
N PHE A 284 16.36 0.15 -1.92
CA PHE A 284 16.11 -0.85 -2.97
C PHE A 284 16.93 -0.54 -4.23
N ASP A 285 16.90 0.73 -4.70
CA ASP A 285 17.67 1.14 -5.88
C ASP A 285 19.18 0.99 -5.66
N ALA A 286 19.69 1.35 -4.46
CA ALA A 286 21.09 1.18 -4.12
C ALA A 286 21.51 -0.29 -4.05
N LEU A 287 20.63 -1.20 -3.58
CA LEU A 287 20.85 -2.64 -3.59
C LEU A 287 20.86 -3.24 -5.00
N CYS A 288 19.97 -2.78 -5.88
CA CYS A 288 20.00 -3.18 -7.29
C CYS A 288 21.28 -2.72 -7.99
N ALA A 289 21.77 -1.51 -7.68
CA ALA A 289 23.06 -1.03 -8.20
C ALA A 289 24.24 -1.85 -7.66
N LEU A 290 24.20 -2.24 -6.37
CA LEU A 290 25.19 -3.13 -5.77
C LEU A 290 25.16 -4.51 -6.46
N GLU A 291 23.99 -5.10 -6.68
CA GLU A 291 23.84 -6.38 -7.41
C GLU A 291 24.56 -6.33 -8.76
N PHE A 292 24.35 -5.24 -9.50
CA PHE A 292 25.00 -5.04 -10.80
C PHE A 292 26.53 -4.91 -10.66
N ALA A 293 27.02 -4.18 -9.66
CA ALA A 293 28.44 -3.94 -9.43
C ALA A 293 29.19 -5.22 -9.03
N VAL A 294 28.55 -6.14 -8.28
CA VAL A 294 29.16 -7.40 -7.85
C VAL A 294 29.02 -8.56 -8.84
N LYS A 295 28.29 -8.34 -9.93
CA LYS A 295 28.10 -9.35 -10.96
C LYS A 295 29.48 -9.76 -11.51
N ASP A 296 29.74 -11.06 -11.52
CA ASP A 296 30.99 -11.66 -11.96
C ASP A 296 32.24 -11.36 -11.11
N SER A 297 32.12 -10.72 -9.94
CA SER A 297 33.24 -10.38 -9.07
C SER A 297 33.79 -11.55 -8.27
N HIS A 298 33.09 -12.68 -8.18
CA HIS A 298 33.48 -13.84 -7.40
C HIS A 298 34.80 -14.50 -7.89
N LYS A 299 35.21 -14.20 -9.13
CA LYS A 299 36.48 -14.67 -9.72
C LYS A 299 37.65 -13.72 -9.48
N ASP A 300 37.39 -12.52 -8.97
CA ASP A 300 38.37 -11.47 -8.82
C ASP A 300 39.25 -11.72 -7.61
N ARG A 301 40.56 -11.82 -7.83
CA ARG A 301 41.55 -12.00 -6.75
C ARG A 301 41.53 -10.83 -5.77
N PHE A 302 41.31 -9.60 -6.28
CA PHE A 302 41.21 -8.41 -5.46
C PHE A 302 40.03 -8.49 -4.50
N ALA A 303 38.86 -8.91 -4.97
CA ALA A 303 37.66 -9.10 -4.18
C ALA A 303 37.83 -10.14 -3.08
N GLN A 304 38.49 -11.27 -3.36
CA GLN A 304 38.74 -12.33 -2.38
C GLN A 304 39.58 -11.85 -1.19
N GLN A 305 40.52 -10.90 -1.39
CA GLN A 305 41.31 -10.34 -0.30
C GLN A 305 40.52 -9.38 0.60
N LEU A 306 39.43 -8.84 0.12
CA LEU A 306 38.53 -7.93 0.88
C LEU A 306 37.48 -8.69 1.69
N GLU A 307 37.27 -9.98 1.43
CA GLU A 307 36.18 -10.77 2.01
C GLU A 307 36.09 -10.65 3.55
N PRO A 308 37.16 -10.72 4.37
CA PRO A 308 37.07 -10.63 5.82
C PRO A 308 36.58 -9.24 6.34
N ALA A 309 36.92 -8.17 5.61
CA ALA A 309 36.42 -6.82 5.94
C ALA A 309 34.97 -6.63 5.50
N LEU A 310 34.62 -7.16 4.33
CA LEU A 310 33.24 -7.16 3.81
C LEU A 310 32.28 -7.95 4.71
N GLN A 311 32.75 -9.06 5.29
CA GLN A 311 31.92 -9.88 6.16
C GLN A 311 31.53 -9.15 7.45
N ARG A 312 32.44 -8.38 8.07
CA ARG A 312 32.14 -7.56 9.24
C ARG A 312 31.13 -6.48 8.92
N LEU A 313 31.39 -5.72 7.87
CA LEU A 313 30.48 -4.67 7.40
C LEU A 313 29.09 -5.24 7.02
N ALA A 314 29.05 -6.44 6.42
CA ALA A 314 27.81 -7.12 6.07
C ALA A 314 26.94 -7.45 7.29
N VAL A 315 27.55 -7.98 8.35
CA VAL A 315 26.87 -8.30 9.62
C VAL A 315 26.30 -7.03 10.25
N ASP A 316 27.06 -5.93 10.23
CA ASP A 316 26.63 -4.66 10.76
C ASP A 316 25.47 -4.07 9.97
N ILE A 317 25.57 -4.03 8.64
CA ILE A 317 24.47 -3.55 7.76
C ILE A 317 23.21 -4.38 7.98
N GLN A 318 23.32 -5.72 8.04
CA GLN A 318 22.18 -6.59 8.27
C GLN A 318 21.54 -6.37 9.63
N SER A 319 22.33 -6.19 10.69
CA SER A 319 21.81 -5.90 12.02
C SER A 319 21.08 -4.55 12.07
N VAL A 320 21.50 -3.54 11.27
CA VAL A 320 20.77 -2.28 11.13
C VAL A 320 19.42 -2.47 10.45
N PHE A 321 19.35 -3.25 9.36
CA PHE A 321 18.07 -3.53 8.71
C PHE A 321 17.08 -4.17 9.69
N HIS A 322 17.49 -5.18 10.44
CA HIS A 322 16.66 -5.84 11.45
C HIS A 322 16.24 -4.90 12.58
N TYR A 323 17.19 -4.07 13.04
CA TYR A 323 16.90 -3.07 14.09
C TYR A 323 15.87 -2.04 13.62
N LEU A 324 16.03 -1.47 12.43
CA LEU A 324 15.10 -0.50 11.84
C LEU A 324 13.71 -1.13 11.63
N ALA A 325 13.65 -2.33 11.09
CA ALA A 325 12.40 -3.06 10.93
C ALA A 325 11.67 -3.25 12.27
N GLY A 326 12.41 -3.61 13.33
CA GLY A 326 11.88 -3.75 14.68
C GLY A 326 11.37 -2.43 15.26
N CYS A 327 12.09 -1.32 15.06
CA CYS A 327 11.69 0.02 15.49
C CYS A 327 10.42 0.49 14.78
N ILE A 328 10.35 0.32 13.45
CA ILE A 328 9.19 0.70 12.64
C ILE A 328 7.96 -0.13 13.04
N HIS A 329 8.11 -1.46 13.19
CA HIS A 329 7.00 -2.33 13.55
C HIS A 329 6.42 -2.00 14.93
N LYS A 330 7.29 -1.85 15.96
CA LYS A 330 6.87 -1.54 17.32
C LYS A 330 6.50 -0.06 17.50
N TRP A 331 6.83 0.77 16.52
CA TRP A 331 6.76 2.23 16.60
C TRP A 331 7.37 2.77 17.91
N ARG A 332 8.53 2.22 18.25
CA ARG A 332 9.31 2.60 19.42
C ARG A 332 10.79 2.58 19.06
N PHE A 333 11.46 3.69 19.31
CA PHE A 333 12.90 3.76 19.15
C PHE A 333 13.58 3.25 20.43
N ASN A 334 14.45 2.26 20.29
CA ASN A 334 15.25 1.78 21.41
C ASN A 334 16.61 2.49 21.35
N ALA A 335 16.91 3.30 22.35
CA ALA A 335 18.19 4.03 22.44
C ALA A 335 19.40 3.08 22.54
N HIS A 336 19.21 1.86 23.06
CA HIS A 336 20.26 0.82 23.13
C HIS A 336 20.32 0.05 21.78
N ALA A 337 20.57 0.77 20.68
CA ALA A 337 20.96 0.13 19.44
C ALA A 337 22.31 -0.60 19.66
N PRO A 338 22.52 -1.79 19.08
CA PRO A 338 23.82 -2.43 19.08
C PRO A 338 24.86 -1.41 18.61
N GLY A 339 26.04 -1.39 19.23
CA GLY A 339 27.12 -0.45 18.93
C GLY A 339 27.65 -0.69 17.51
N ILE A 340 26.95 -0.16 16.52
CA ILE A 340 27.15 -0.41 15.11
C ILE A 340 28.19 0.56 14.62
N SER A 341 29.37 0.06 14.29
CA SER A 341 30.53 0.82 13.83
C SER A 341 30.68 0.84 12.31
N MET A 342 29.55 0.91 11.57
CA MET A 342 29.59 0.92 10.08
C MET A 342 30.61 1.91 9.49
N GLU A 343 30.85 3.05 10.16
CA GLU A 343 31.86 4.03 9.70
C GLU A 343 33.27 3.49 9.81
N GLN A 344 33.53 2.80 10.93
CA GLN A 344 34.84 2.21 11.17
C GLN A 344 35.06 1.03 10.24
N ASP A 345 34.05 0.19 10.02
CA ASP A 345 34.14 -0.92 9.07
C ASP A 345 34.34 -0.47 7.62
N ILE A 346 33.74 0.66 7.23
CA ILE A 346 33.96 1.27 5.92
C ILE A 346 35.40 1.82 5.83
N ALA A 347 35.88 2.50 6.87
CA ALA A 347 37.25 3.00 6.91
C ALA A 347 38.26 1.85 6.87
N ASP A 348 38.02 0.76 7.61
CA ASP A 348 38.83 -0.44 7.58
C ASP A 348 38.85 -1.10 6.19
N LEU A 349 37.70 -1.13 5.51
CA LEU A 349 37.59 -1.63 4.13
C LEU A 349 38.42 -0.76 3.18
N GLU A 350 38.38 0.55 3.32
CA GLU A 350 39.20 1.50 2.51
C GLU A 350 40.68 1.30 2.73
N ALA A 351 41.10 1.27 3.99
CA ALA A 351 42.49 1.07 4.35
C ALA A 351 43.03 -0.28 3.78
N LYS A 352 42.17 -1.32 3.82
CA LYS A 352 42.54 -2.63 3.26
C LYS A 352 42.57 -2.63 1.74
N MET A 353 41.70 -1.90 1.06
CA MET A 353 41.75 -1.72 -0.39
C MET A 353 43.03 -1.04 -0.82
N ASP A 354 43.45 0.01 -0.12
CA ASP A 354 44.70 0.70 -0.39
C ASP A 354 45.92 -0.20 -0.13
N ALA A 355 45.92 -0.94 0.99
CA ALA A 355 46.97 -1.88 1.32
C ALA A 355 47.10 -2.97 0.24
N VAL A 356 46.01 -3.56 -0.22
CA VAL A 356 45.98 -4.60 -1.25
C VAL A 356 46.50 -4.05 -2.59
N ARG A 357 46.18 -2.81 -2.94
CA ARG A 357 46.69 -2.15 -4.15
C ARG A 357 48.21 -1.99 -4.15
N HIS A 358 48.81 -1.80 -2.99
CA HIS A 358 50.27 -1.63 -2.84
C HIS A 358 51.04 -2.93 -2.67
N THR A 359 50.38 -4.09 -2.64
CA THR A 359 51.07 -5.42 -2.46
C THR A 359 51.89 -5.87 -3.67
N GLY A 360 51.92 -5.11 -4.77
CA GLY A 360 52.69 -5.49 -5.98
C GLY A 360 52.09 -6.64 -6.80
N ILE A 361 50.93 -7.18 -6.40
CA ILE A 361 50.20 -8.18 -7.15
C ILE A 361 49.54 -7.48 -8.35
N GLY A 362 49.81 -7.96 -9.57
CA GLY A 362 49.23 -7.43 -10.80
C GLY A 362 47.72 -7.75 -10.88
N PHE A 363 46.87 -6.83 -10.46
CA PHE A 363 45.42 -6.90 -10.64
C PHE A 363 45.03 -6.29 -11.98
N SER A 364 43.97 -6.83 -12.62
CA SER A 364 43.41 -6.21 -13.81
C SER A 364 42.71 -4.91 -13.49
N GLN A 365 42.68 -3.95 -14.43
CA GLN A 365 41.93 -2.68 -14.24
C GLN A 365 40.45 -2.92 -13.96
N ALA A 366 39.90 -3.98 -14.57
CA ALA A 366 38.48 -4.32 -14.36
C ALA A 366 38.21 -4.83 -12.94
N GLU A 367 39.12 -5.62 -12.33
CA GLU A 367 38.98 -6.04 -10.92
C GLU A 367 39.01 -4.85 -9.97
N ILE A 368 39.99 -3.96 -10.19
CA ILE A 368 40.12 -2.74 -9.37
C ILE A 368 38.84 -1.87 -9.48
N LEU A 369 38.35 -1.66 -10.71
CA LEU A 369 37.15 -0.85 -10.94
C LEU A 369 35.91 -1.44 -10.26
N ARG A 370 35.70 -2.77 -10.35
CA ARG A 370 34.59 -3.45 -9.66
C ARG A 370 34.69 -3.34 -8.14
N ALA A 371 35.87 -3.45 -7.57
CA ALA A 371 36.08 -3.28 -6.13
C ALA A 371 35.76 -1.87 -5.66
N TYR A 372 36.15 -0.83 -6.40
CA TYR A 372 35.76 0.54 -6.09
C TYR A 372 34.25 0.80 -6.27
N ALA A 373 33.62 0.18 -7.27
CA ALA A 373 32.16 0.26 -7.45
C ALA A 373 31.44 -0.41 -6.26
N LEU A 374 31.90 -1.59 -5.83
CA LEU A 374 31.40 -2.25 -4.62
C LEU A 374 31.48 -1.34 -3.39
N GLN A 375 32.66 -0.76 -3.14
CA GLN A 375 32.90 0.15 -2.02
C GLN A 375 31.95 1.35 -2.07
N LEU A 376 31.80 1.97 -3.25
CA LEU A 376 30.93 3.15 -3.44
C LEU A 376 29.49 2.82 -3.07
N HIS A 377 28.96 1.70 -3.54
CA HIS A 377 27.58 1.28 -3.24
C HIS A 377 27.38 0.90 -1.76
N LEU A 378 28.36 0.24 -1.15
CA LEU A 378 28.32 -0.04 0.29
C LEU A 378 28.30 1.24 1.13
N LYS A 379 29.13 2.24 0.78
CA LYS A 379 29.09 3.58 1.40
C LYS A 379 27.73 4.25 1.23
N GLN A 380 27.14 4.16 0.05
CA GLN A 380 25.81 4.73 -0.22
C GLN A 380 24.75 4.07 0.65
N ILE A 381 24.73 2.74 0.73
CA ILE A 381 23.80 1.97 1.57
C ILE A 381 23.96 2.35 3.04
N ALA A 382 25.18 2.41 3.55
CA ALA A 382 25.46 2.79 4.93
C ALA A 382 25.01 4.21 5.26
N ARG A 383 25.21 5.18 4.33
CA ARG A 383 24.70 6.56 4.49
C ARG A 383 23.17 6.60 4.52
N LEU A 384 22.50 5.87 3.63
CA LEU A 384 21.05 5.78 3.61
C LEU A 384 20.50 5.15 4.89
N LEU A 385 21.10 4.05 5.37
CA LEU A 385 20.70 3.40 6.63
C LEU A 385 20.86 4.32 7.83
N ARG A 386 21.96 5.10 7.88
CA ARG A 386 22.16 6.11 8.92
C ARG A 386 21.07 7.19 8.88
N ALA A 387 20.82 7.76 7.71
CA ALA A 387 19.76 8.76 7.52
C ALA A 387 18.41 8.19 7.93
N THR A 388 18.09 6.96 7.52
CA THR A 388 16.87 6.26 7.92
C THR A 388 16.78 6.10 9.45
N ARG A 389 17.88 5.77 10.13
CA ARG A 389 17.91 5.64 11.59
C ARG A 389 17.60 6.96 12.28
N VAL A 390 18.18 8.07 11.82
CA VAL A 390 17.91 9.42 12.37
C VAL A 390 16.44 9.78 12.18
N GLU A 391 15.91 9.59 10.99
CA GLU A 391 14.50 9.88 10.71
C GLU A 391 13.54 8.95 11.45
N THR A 392 13.89 7.66 11.61
CA THR A 392 13.10 6.74 12.46
C THR A 392 13.07 7.24 13.90
N SER A 393 14.19 7.73 14.44
CA SER A 393 14.22 8.27 15.80
C SER A 393 13.36 9.53 15.96
N ARG A 394 13.33 10.40 14.94
CA ARG A 394 12.47 11.59 14.91
C ARG A 394 10.99 11.23 14.79
N ALA A 395 10.66 10.35 13.84
CA ALA A 395 9.28 9.94 13.58
C ALA A 395 8.64 9.23 14.77
N VAL A 396 9.43 8.42 15.48
CA VAL A 396 9.00 7.56 16.59
C VAL A 396 9.14 8.26 17.94
N GLY A 397 10.06 9.24 18.07
CA GLY A 397 10.36 9.95 19.32
C GLY A 397 9.28 10.95 19.77
N GLU A 398 8.25 11.22 18.96
CA GLU A 398 7.10 12.01 19.37
C GLU A 398 6.01 11.11 20.00
N PRO A 399 5.88 11.04 21.34
CA PRO A 399 5.09 10.01 22.02
C PRO A 399 3.57 10.09 21.84
N HIS A 400 3.04 11.11 21.18
CA HIS A 400 1.60 11.39 21.17
C HIS A 400 0.82 10.99 19.92
N LYS A 401 1.45 10.34 18.91
CA LYS A 401 0.79 10.22 17.58
C LYS A 401 0.25 8.85 17.20
N PHE A 402 0.51 7.82 18.00
CA PHE A 402 -0.02 6.45 17.81
C PHE A 402 -0.83 5.91 19.00
N SER A 403 -1.29 6.76 19.92
CA SER A 403 -2.31 6.32 20.88
C SER A 403 -3.59 6.04 20.08
N ASP A 404 -3.91 4.76 19.91
CA ASP A 404 -5.24 4.37 19.49
C ASP A 404 -6.25 5.00 20.47
N PRO A 405 -7.31 5.64 20.01
CA PRO A 405 -8.46 5.85 20.87
C PRO A 405 -8.96 4.47 21.32
N ALA A 406 -9.10 4.30 22.63
CA ALA A 406 -9.52 3.09 23.31
C ALA A 406 -10.84 2.52 22.76
#